data_e0d884b3cd711ce9ce291769bd83f71c
#
_entry.id   e0d884b3cd711ce9ce291769bd83f71c
#
_cell.length_a   1.000
_cell.length_b   1.000
_cell.length_c   1.000
_cell.angle_alpha   90.00
_cell.angle_beta   90.00
_cell.angle_gamma   90.00
#
_symmetry.space_group_name_H-M   'P 1'
#
loop_
_entity.id
_entity.type
_entity.pdbx_description
1 polymer ?
#
loop_
_entity_poly.entity_id
_entity_poly.type
_entity_poly.pdbx_seq_one_letter_code
_entity_poly.pdbx_strand_id
1 'polypeptide(L)' 'MDPMIAPKIRLDLLLVEKNMVPSRQRAHALIMAGKVLVDTCRVDKPGTRVPPTSDIVIKGEDIPS' A
#
# COMPACT_ATOMS: atom_id res chain seq x y z
N MET A 1 -25.77 3.78 8.21
CA MET A 1 -24.75 3.46 7.79
C MET A 1 -24.36 4.17 6.70
N ASP A 2 -23.34 4.44 6.63
CA ASP A 2 -22.89 5.19 5.56
C ASP A 2 -22.47 4.28 4.47
N PRO A 3 -23.17 4.23 3.41
CA PRO A 3 -22.82 3.32 2.34
C PRO A 3 -21.55 3.74 1.63
N MET A 4 -21.08 4.93 1.90
CA MET A 4 -19.88 5.36 1.26
C MET A 4 -18.65 4.82 1.92
N ILE A 5 -18.78 4.23 3.09
CA ILE A 5 -17.61 3.75 3.79
C ILE A 5 -17.27 2.38 3.27
N ALA A 6 -16.21 2.30 2.53
CA ALA A 6 -15.71 1.01 2.07
C ALA A 6 -14.93 0.35 3.19
N PRO A 7 -14.99 -0.97 3.29
CA PRO A 7 -14.18 -1.65 4.27
C PRO A 7 -12.70 -1.40 4.01
N LYS A 8 -11.98 -1.15 5.07
CA LYS A 8 -10.55 -0.99 4.93
C LYS A 8 -9.88 -2.34 4.81
N ILE A 9 -8.83 -2.40 4.03
CA ILE A 9 -8.09 -3.65 3.88
C ILE A 9 -6.63 -3.41 4.18
N ARG A 10 -5.95 -4.46 4.49
CA ARG A 10 -4.53 -4.36 4.82
C ARG A 10 -3.77 -3.84 3.61
N LEU A 11 -2.81 -2.97 3.89
CA LEU A 11 -2.07 -2.32 2.83
C LEU A 11 -1.32 -3.33 1.97
N ASP A 12 -0.73 -4.35 2.60
CA ASP A 12 -0.01 -5.36 1.83
C ASP A 12 -0.93 -6.08 0.85
N LEU A 13 -2.13 -6.39 1.30
CA LEU A 13 -3.09 -7.05 0.42
C LEU A 13 -3.56 -6.11 -0.68
N LEU A 14 -3.76 -4.85 -0.33
CA LEU A 14 -4.23 -3.89 -1.30
C LEU A 14 -3.22 -3.70 -2.43
N LEU A 15 -1.95 -3.68 -2.11
CA LEU A 15 -0.93 -3.56 -3.13
C LEU A 15 -0.96 -4.73 -4.12
N VAL A 16 -1.20 -5.92 -3.60
CA VAL A 16 -1.31 -7.10 -4.46
C VAL A 16 -2.57 -7.01 -5.33
N GLU A 17 -3.67 -6.60 -4.72
CA GLU A 17 -4.91 -6.49 -5.45
C GLU A 17 -4.84 -5.47 -6.57
N LYS A 18 -4.11 -4.40 -6.36
CA LYS A 18 -3.96 -3.37 -7.37
C LYS A 18 -2.88 -3.73 -8.40
N ASN A 19 -2.30 -4.90 -8.27
CA ASN A 19 -1.23 -5.35 -9.16
C ASN A 19 -0.04 -4.41 -9.13
N MET A 20 0.18 -3.76 -8.01
CA MET A 20 1.33 -2.88 -7.87
C MET A 20 2.57 -3.66 -7.46
N VAL A 21 2.37 -4.85 -6.92
CA VAL A 21 3.47 -5.73 -6.54
C VAL A 21 3.12 -7.15 -6.96
N PRO A 22 4.12 -7.98 -7.21
CA PRO A 22 3.86 -9.36 -7.65
C PRO A 22 3.44 -10.30 -6.53
N SER A 23 3.70 -9.94 -5.28
CA SER A 23 3.37 -10.83 -4.18
C SER A 23 3.27 -10.06 -2.90
N ARG A 24 2.67 -10.68 -1.89
CA ARG A 24 2.56 -10.05 -0.58
C ARG A 24 3.92 -9.85 0.06
N GLN A 25 4.83 -10.77 -0.20
CA GLN A 25 6.17 -10.62 0.33
C GLN A 25 6.82 -9.34 -0.18
N ARG A 26 6.63 -9.06 -1.46
CA ARG A 26 7.18 -7.85 -2.02
C ARG A 26 6.49 -6.63 -1.42
N ALA A 27 5.17 -6.70 -1.24
CA ALA A 27 4.45 -5.61 -0.62
C ALA A 27 4.98 -5.34 0.79
N HIS A 28 5.18 -6.39 1.55
CA HIS A 28 5.73 -6.25 2.89
C HIS A 28 7.08 -5.55 2.86
N ALA A 29 7.95 -5.99 1.98
CA ALA A 29 9.30 -5.43 1.91
C ALA A 29 9.25 -3.94 1.57
N LEU A 30 8.42 -3.58 0.63
CA LEU A 30 8.34 -2.17 0.22
C LEU A 30 7.74 -1.30 1.31
N ILE A 31 6.71 -1.80 2.00
CA ILE A 31 6.10 -1.04 3.06
C ILE A 31 7.08 -0.85 4.20
N MET A 32 7.75 -1.90 4.59
CA MET A 32 8.69 -1.82 5.71
C MET A 32 9.91 -0.97 5.37
N ALA A 33 10.22 -0.86 4.10
CA ALA A 33 11.31 0.01 3.67
C ALA A 33 10.89 1.49 3.64
N GLY A 34 9.60 1.77 3.90
CA GLY A 34 9.11 3.13 3.89
C GLY A 34 8.94 3.70 2.50
N LYS A 35 8.74 2.83 1.52
CA LYS A 35 8.61 3.28 0.14
C LYS A 35 7.19 3.42 -0.34
N VAL A 36 6.22 3.13 0.51
CA VAL A 36 4.81 3.17 0.11
C VAL A 36 4.15 4.37 0.74
N LEU A 37 3.48 5.15 -0.09
CA LEU A 37 2.73 6.31 0.38
C LEU A 37 1.26 6.07 0.15
N VAL A 38 0.45 6.38 1.14
CA VAL A 38 -1.00 6.31 1.04
C VAL A 38 -1.53 7.71 1.27
N ASP A 39 -2.16 8.26 0.25
CA ASP A 39 -2.66 9.64 0.30
C ASP A 39 -1.53 10.58 0.72
N THR A 40 -0.37 10.39 0.12
CA THR A 40 0.85 11.16 0.35
C THR A 40 1.46 10.98 1.74
N CYS A 41 0.90 10.07 2.54
CA CYS A 41 1.47 9.78 3.85
C CYS A 41 2.26 8.48 3.80
N ARG A 42 3.48 8.51 4.28
CA ARG A 42 4.31 7.31 4.28
C ARG A 42 3.79 6.32 5.32
N VAL A 43 3.65 5.08 4.91
CA VAL A 43 3.21 4.01 5.78
C VAL A 43 4.30 2.95 5.80
N ASP A 44 4.75 2.58 6.98
CA ASP A 44 5.81 1.59 7.09
C ASP A 44 5.37 0.32 7.83
N LYS A 45 4.06 0.17 8.04
CA LYS A 45 3.54 -1.02 8.68
C LYS A 45 2.62 -1.75 7.74
N PRO A 46 2.96 -2.98 7.35
CA PRO A 46 2.15 -3.69 6.36
C PRO A 46 0.74 -4.01 6.83
N GLY A 47 0.54 -4.10 8.14
CA GLY A 47 -0.78 -4.36 8.66
C GLY A 47 -1.70 -3.15 8.71
N THR A 48 -1.20 -1.98 8.31
CA THR A 48 -2.02 -0.78 8.30
C THR A 48 -3.21 -0.99 7.37
N ARG A 49 -4.38 -0.63 7.82
CA ARG A 49 -5.58 -0.78 7.02
C ARG A 49 -5.95 0.54 6.40
N VAL A 50 -6.25 0.51 5.11
CA VAL A 50 -6.57 1.71 4.37
C VAL A 50 -7.77 1.43 3.47
N PRO A 51 -8.53 2.46 3.10
CA PRO A 51 -9.62 2.26 2.16
C PRO A 51 -9.08 1.83 0.81
N PRO A 52 -9.76 0.94 0.11
CA PRO A 52 -9.27 0.50 -1.20
C PRO A 52 -9.25 1.61 -2.25
N THR A 53 -9.92 2.72 -1.95
CA THR A 53 -9.92 3.86 -2.87
C THR A 53 -8.76 4.81 -2.60
N SER A 54 -7.91 4.52 -1.62
CA SER A 54 -6.79 5.39 -1.30
C SER A 54 -5.82 5.51 -2.46
N ASP A 55 -5.21 6.66 -2.55
CA ASP A 55 -4.21 6.90 -3.59
C ASP A 55 -2.88 6.36 -3.09
N ILE A 56 -2.39 5.31 -3.71
CA ILE A 56 -1.18 4.64 -3.25
C ILE A 56 -0.07 4.87 -4.26
N VAL A 57 1.07 5.28 -3.74
CA VAL A 57 2.25 5.51 -4.57
C VAL A 57 3.40 4.72 -3.98
N ILE A 58 4.14 4.02 -4.82
CA ILE A 58 5.34 3.34 -4.40
C ILE A 58 6.52 4.15 -4.89
N LYS A 59 7.35 4.61 -3.94
CA LYS A 59 8.52 5.38 -4.32
C LYS A 59 9.49 4.47 -5.03
N GLY A 60 9.99 4.98 -6.00
CA GLY A 60 10.79 4.20 -6.83
C GLY A 60 12.04 3.72 -6.28
N GLU A 61 12.31 2.89 -6.59
CA GLU A 61 13.29 2.49 -6.22
C GLU A 61 14.24 2.43 -7.07
N ASP A 62 14.48 2.72 -7.45
CA ASP A 62 15.25 2.74 -8.14
C ASP A 62 16.06 2.61 -8.52
N ILE A 63 16.65 2.68 -8.78
CA ILE A 63 17.32 2.67 -9.15
C ILE A 63 18.22 2.77 -9.41
N PRO A 64 18.81 2.58 -9.54
CA PRO A 64 19.78 2.63 -9.66
C PRO A 64 20.47 2.98 -10.10
N SER A 65 20.72 3.15 -10.04
CA SER A 65 21.36 3.38 -10.47
C SER A 65 21.88 3.55 -10.65
#